data_3498fa5295f538f0975c7faa0c09816d
#
_entry.id   3498fa5295f538f0975c7faa0c09816d
#
_cell.length_a   1.000
_cell.length_b   1.000
_cell.length_c   1.000
_cell.angle_alpha   90.00
_cell.angle_beta   90.00
_cell.angle_gamma   90.00
#
_symmetry.space_group_name_H-M   'P 1'
#
loop_
_entity.id
_entity.type
_entity.pdbx_description
1 polymer ?
#
loop_
_entity_poly.entity_id
_entity_poly.type
_entity_poly.pdbx_seq_one_letter_code
_entity_poly.pdbx_strand_id
1 'polypeptide(L)'
;NGNPFGFYYPPSIVTLLAPFIALRLSVEQAAIAGCAFLWALWGTFLFIWIMEEQEKQKIVVVFLLLSGLFFRPAFSNYILGQSALFCVVMIAAAWMCLRYEWTIAAGICLALALVKPSNTILPVVLLLALNYRSKNILFSFLITNLVLFVPPTFLLGWWVPDFLADI
;
A
#
# COMPACT_ATOMS: atom_id res chain seq x y z
N ASN A 1 -0.94 27.35 -16.59
CA ASN A 1 -0.44 27.44 -15.21
C ASN A 1 -0.28 26.04 -14.65
N GLY A 2 0.69 25.29 -15.20
CA GLY A 2 1.06 23.97 -14.71
C GLY A 2 1.59 24.12 -13.28
N ASN A 3 0.99 23.38 -12.34
CA ASN A 3 1.49 23.28 -10.97
C ASN A 3 2.84 22.56 -11.05
N PRO A 4 3.99 23.20 -10.78
CA PRO A 4 5.30 22.56 -10.92
C PRO A 4 5.53 21.40 -9.94
N PHE A 5 4.59 21.22 -9.01
CA PHE A 5 4.54 20.11 -8.06
C PHE A 5 3.27 19.30 -8.28
N GLY A 6 3.05 18.79 -9.50
CA GLY A 6 1.90 17.95 -9.84
C GLY A 6 1.66 16.88 -8.76
N PHE A 7 0.41 16.74 -8.33
CA PHE A 7 0.02 15.74 -7.33
C PHE A 7 -0.06 14.38 -8.05
N TYR A 8 1.04 13.65 -8.02
CA TYR A 8 1.21 12.35 -8.71
C TYR A 8 0.49 11.16 -8.03
N TYR A 9 -0.42 11.42 -7.12
CA TYR A 9 -1.18 10.37 -6.44
C TYR A 9 -2.63 10.39 -6.88
N PRO A 10 -3.22 9.22 -7.17
CA PRO A 10 -4.66 9.16 -7.42
C PRO A 10 -5.42 9.65 -6.18
N PRO A 11 -6.56 10.32 -6.36
CA PRO A 11 -7.37 10.84 -5.25
C PRO A 11 -7.83 9.80 -4.23
N SER A 12 -7.75 8.51 -4.54
CA SER A 12 -7.97 7.39 -3.59
C SER A 12 -7.11 7.49 -2.33
N ILE A 13 -5.96 8.18 -2.38
CA ILE A 13 -5.15 8.43 -1.18
C ILE A 13 -5.91 9.28 -0.15
N VAL A 14 -6.80 10.17 -0.60
CA VAL A 14 -7.65 11.00 0.28
C VAL A 14 -8.54 10.11 1.15
N THR A 15 -9.06 9.02 0.59
CA THR A 15 -9.86 8.04 1.34
C THR A 15 -9.03 7.35 2.42
N LEU A 16 -7.77 7.03 2.14
CA LEU A 16 -6.85 6.46 3.14
C LEU A 16 -6.46 7.46 4.23
N LEU A 17 -6.41 8.75 3.90
CA LEU A 17 -6.10 9.81 4.86
C LEU A 17 -7.33 10.26 5.66
N ALA A 18 -8.55 9.91 5.25
CA ALA A 18 -9.78 10.33 5.91
C ALA A 18 -9.81 10.08 7.43
N PRO A 19 -9.31 8.95 7.98
CA PRO A 19 -9.25 8.74 9.42
C PRO A 19 -8.40 9.78 10.16
N PHE A 20 -7.26 10.18 9.58
CA PHE A 20 -6.36 11.19 10.17
C PHE A 20 -7.01 12.58 10.15
N ILE A 21 -7.72 12.89 9.07
CA ILE A 21 -8.50 14.14 8.93
C ILE A 21 -9.64 14.17 9.96
N ALA A 22 -10.36 13.06 10.13
CA ALA A 22 -11.45 12.93 11.09
C ALA A 22 -10.97 13.11 12.54
N LEU A 23 -9.74 12.67 12.85
CA LEU A 23 -9.09 12.85 14.15
C LEU A 23 -8.54 14.28 14.35
N ARG A 24 -8.68 15.18 13.37
CA ARG A 24 -8.18 16.55 13.38
C ARG A 24 -6.68 16.65 13.69
N LEU A 25 -5.89 15.67 13.26
CA LEU A 25 -4.44 15.70 13.43
C LEU A 25 -3.83 16.81 12.57
N SER A 26 -2.79 17.46 13.09
CA SER A 26 -1.96 18.33 12.26
C SER A 26 -1.26 17.51 11.18
N VAL A 27 -0.80 18.14 10.10
CA VAL A 27 -0.05 17.46 9.02
C VAL A 27 1.17 16.72 9.58
N GLU A 28 1.87 17.33 10.52
CA GLU A 28 3.02 16.73 11.19
C GLU A 28 2.63 15.49 12.02
N GLN A 29 1.58 15.60 12.83
CA GLN A 29 1.06 14.48 13.62
C GLN A 29 0.56 13.33 12.72
N ALA A 30 -0.12 13.64 11.62
CA ALA A 30 -0.58 12.65 10.66
C ALA A 30 0.61 11.95 9.97
N ALA A 31 1.65 12.70 9.62
CA ALA A 31 2.87 12.14 9.03
C ALA A 31 3.59 11.20 10.00
N ILE A 32 3.78 11.62 11.26
CA ILE A 32 4.40 10.79 12.30
C ILE A 32 3.56 9.52 12.54
N ALA A 33 2.25 9.66 12.71
CA ALA A 33 1.36 8.52 12.93
C ALA A 33 1.36 7.55 11.74
N GLY A 34 1.34 8.07 10.51
CA GLY A 34 1.42 7.28 9.28
C GLY A 34 2.75 6.52 9.17
N CYS A 35 3.86 7.18 9.45
CA CYS A 35 5.18 6.54 9.49
C CYS A 35 5.24 5.45 10.57
N ALA A 36 4.80 5.74 11.78
CA ALA A 36 4.78 4.78 12.88
C ALA A 36 3.92 3.55 12.54
N PHE A 37 2.75 3.76 11.93
CA PHE A 37 1.88 2.68 11.46
C PHE A 37 2.56 1.80 10.39
N LEU A 38 3.21 2.41 9.40
CA LEU A 38 3.94 1.67 8.35
C LEU A 38 5.10 0.86 8.94
N TRP A 39 5.83 1.42 9.89
CA TRP A 39 6.89 0.72 10.61
C TRP A 39 6.36 -0.45 11.42
N ALA A 40 5.24 -0.26 12.12
CA ALA A 40 4.59 -1.33 12.88
C ALA A 40 4.13 -2.47 11.96
N LEU A 41 3.50 -2.15 10.83
CA LEU A 41 3.09 -3.15 9.82
C LEU A 41 4.29 -3.91 9.27
N TRP A 42 5.33 -3.19 8.86
CA TRP A 42 6.54 -3.79 8.32
C TRP A 42 7.24 -4.67 9.35
N GLY A 43 7.40 -4.19 10.58
CA GLY A 43 7.97 -4.95 11.68
C GLY A 43 7.16 -6.20 12.01
N THR A 44 5.83 -6.10 12.05
CA THR A 44 4.95 -7.25 12.29
C THR A 44 5.08 -8.29 11.16
N PHE A 45 5.06 -7.84 9.91
CA PHE A 45 5.24 -8.70 8.75
C PHE A 45 6.54 -9.48 8.82
N LEU A 46 7.64 -8.78 9.09
CA LEU A 46 8.95 -9.40 9.20
C LEU A 46 9.07 -10.33 10.40
N PHE A 47 8.48 -9.95 11.54
CA PHE A 47 8.44 -10.80 12.72
C PHE A 47 7.74 -12.14 12.42
N ILE A 48 6.55 -12.09 11.78
CA ILE A 48 5.83 -13.31 11.39
C ILE A 48 6.68 -14.15 10.43
N TRP A 49 7.30 -13.51 9.44
CA TRP A 49 8.16 -14.23 8.50
C TRP A 49 9.37 -14.88 9.17
N ILE A 50 10.04 -14.18 10.10
CA ILE A 50 11.17 -14.74 10.88
C ILE A 50 10.72 -15.94 11.71
N MET A 51 9.52 -15.90 12.28
CA MET A 51 9.01 -17.00 13.10
C MET A 51 8.67 -18.25 12.28
N GLU A 52 8.36 -18.09 10.99
CA GLU A 52 8.00 -19.19 10.11
C GLU A 52 9.19 -19.85 9.40
N GLU A 53 10.29 -19.10 9.22
CA GLU A 53 11.42 -19.56 8.42
C GLU A 53 12.39 -20.42 9.22
N GLN A 54 13.07 -21.34 8.49
CA GLN A 54 14.15 -22.12 9.05
C GLN A 54 15.35 -21.23 9.44
N GLU A 55 16.14 -21.65 10.42
CA GLU A 55 17.24 -20.87 11.02
C GLU A 55 18.19 -20.21 10.01
N LYS A 56 18.51 -20.89 8.90
CA LYS A 56 19.42 -20.35 7.87
C LYS A 56 18.82 -19.15 7.11
N GLN A 57 17.50 -19.06 7.03
CA GLN A 57 16.81 -17.99 6.32
C GLN A 57 16.56 -16.78 7.22
N LYS A 58 16.55 -16.98 8.54
CA LYS A 58 16.39 -15.87 9.52
C LYS A 58 17.45 -14.79 9.33
N ILE A 59 18.70 -15.18 9.06
CA ILE A 59 19.79 -14.22 8.81
C ILE A 59 19.49 -13.36 7.56
N VAL A 60 19.01 -13.99 6.50
CA VAL A 60 18.63 -13.27 5.26
C VAL A 60 17.49 -12.30 5.53
N VAL A 61 16.48 -12.70 6.29
CA VAL A 61 15.35 -11.85 6.65
C VAL A 61 15.80 -10.70 7.51
N VAL A 62 16.65 -10.92 8.52
CA VAL A 62 17.23 -9.84 9.34
C VAL A 62 18.06 -8.88 8.49
N PHE A 63 18.85 -9.40 7.54
CA PHE A 63 19.60 -8.56 6.61
C PHE A 63 18.69 -7.71 5.70
N LEU A 64 17.61 -8.29 5.19
CA LEU A 64 16.61 -7.57 4.39
C LEU A 64 15.89 -6.50 5.22
N LEU A 65 15.63 -6.79 6.50
CA LEU A 65 15.09 -5.84 7.47
C LEU A 65 15.99 -4.63 7.63
N LEU A 66 17.25 -4.88 7.96
CA LEU A 66 18.25 -3.84 8.15
C LEU A 66 18.47 -3.06 6.86
N SER A 67 18.51 -3.75 5.72
CA SER A 67 18.62 -3.10 4.40
C SER A 67 17.42 -2.17 4.14
N GLY A 68 16.20 -2.59 4.46
CA GLY A 68 15.00 -1.76 4.31
C GLY A 68 15.03 -0.52 5.22
N LEU A 69 15.65 -0.64 6.41
CA LEU A 69 15.81 0.47 7.35
C LEU A 69 16.86 1.48 6.90
N PHE A 70 18.01 0.99 6.44
CA PHE A 70 19.17 1.82 6.11
C PHE A 70 19.32 2.09 4.61
N PHE A 71 18.49 1.48 3.78
CA PHE A 71 18.52 1.70 2.35
C PHE A 71 18.05 3.13 2.02
N ARG A 72 18.94 3.93 1.45
CA ARG A 72 18.71 5.35 1.14
C ARG A 72 17.36 5.65 0.46
N PRO A 73 16.90 4.87 -0.54
CA PRO A 73 15.58 5.09 -1.14
C PRO A 73 14.41 4.89 -0.17
N ALA A 74 14.49 3.95 0.78
CA ALA A 74 13.46 3.78 1.80
C ALA A 74 13.41 4.99 2.73
N PHE A 75 14.57 5.47 3.19
CA PHE A 75 14.67 6.69 3.99
C PHE A 75 14.15 7.93 3.25
N SER A 76 14.47 8.08 1.97
CA SER A 76 13.92 9.15 1.13
C SER A 76 12.41 9.08 1.00
N ASN A 77 11.83 7.87 0.92
CA ASN A 77 10.39 7.68 0.89
C ASN A 77 9.71 8.16 2.18
N TYR A 78 10.36 8.00 3.34
CA TYR A 78 9.85 8.52 4.62
C TYR A 78 9.88 10.06 4.66
N ILE A 79 11.00 10.66 4.28
CA ILE A 79 11.16 12.13 4.30
C ILE A 79 10.22 12.80 3.30
N LEU A 80 10.04 12.21 2.13
CA LEU A 80 9.20 12.75 1.06
C LEU A 80 7.72 12.34 1.18
N GLY A 81 7.35 11.57 2.21
CA GLY A 81 5.97 11.10 2.40
C GLY A 81 5.46 10.20 1.28
N GLN A 82 6.36 9.47 0.61
CA GLN A 82 5.97 8.63 -0.51
C GLN A 82 5.28 7.33 -0.05
N SER A 83 4.20 6.95 -0.73
CA SER A 83 3.42 5.74 -0.43
C SER A 83 4.05 4.44 -0.96
N ALA A 84 5.25 4.48 -1.54
CA ALA A 84 5.86 3.29 -2.14
C ALA A 84 6.08 2.17 -1.12
N LEU A 85 6.54 2.50 0.09
CA LEU A 85 6.71 1.50 1.16
C LEU A 85 5.37 0.89 1.58
N PHE A 86 4.32 1.69 1.71
CA PHE A 86 2.97 1.20 1.99
C PHE A 86 2.53 0.17 0.95
N CYS A 87 2.74 0.46 -0.34
CA CYS A 87 2.40 -0.45 -1.43
C CYS A 87 3.17 -1.77 -1.35
N VAL A 88 4.48 -1.72 -1.06
CA VAL A 88 5.32 -2.92 -0.88
C VAL A 88 4.81 -3.76 0.28
N VAL A 89 4.51 -3.13 1.43
CA VAL A 89 3.96 -3.82 2.61
C VAL A 89 2.62 -4.48 2.27
N MET A 90 1.75 -3.80 1.51
CA MET A 90 0.46 -4.37 1.11
C MET A 90 0.61 -5.57 0.17
N ILE A 91 1.55 -5.54 -0.78
CA ILE A 91 1.83 -6.70 -1.65
C ILE A 91 2.37 -7.87 -0.83
N ALA A 92 3.31 -7.61 0.08
CA ALA A 92 3.85 -8.62 0.96
C ALA A 92 2.78 -9.23 1.89
N ALA A 93 1.93 -8.39 2.46
CA ALA A 93 0.78 -8.83 3.26
C ALA A 93 -0.21 -9.67 2.45
N ALA A 94 -0.50 -9.26 1.20
CA ALA A 94 -1.35 -10.05 0.30
C ALA A 94 -0.77 -11.43 0.06
N TRP A 95 0.52 -11.51 -0.23
CA TRP A 95 1.21 -12.80 -0.44
C TRP A 95 1.15 -13.68 0.82
N MET A 96 1.36 -13.13 2.00
CA MET A 96 1.19 -13.88 3.26
C MET A 96 -0.25 -14.33 3.47
N CYS A 97 -1.22 -13.45 3.27
CA CYS A 97 -2.64 -13.82 3.38
C CYS A 97 -3.00 -14.98 2.44
N LEU A 98 -2.40 -15.03 1.23
CA LEU A 98 -2.56 -16.15 0.31
C LEU A 98 -1.97 -17.46 0.86
N ARG A 99 -0.82 -17.41 1.52
CA ARG A 99 -0.21 -18.59 2.17
C ARG A 99 -1.09 -19.17 3.28
N TYR A 100 -1.81 -18.30 3.99
CA TYR A 100 -2.74 -18.72 5.07
C TYR A 100 -4.18 -18.90 4.60
N GLU A 101 -4.42 -18.88 3.30
CA GLU A 101 -5.76 -19.01 2.71
C GLU A 101 -6.76 -17.90 3.13
N TRP A 102 -6.26 -16.77 3.63
CA TRP A 102 -7.06 -15.58 3.99
C TRP A 102 -7.40 -14.77 2.73
N THR A 103 -8.20 -15.36 1.87
CA THR A 103 -8.46 -14.87 0.52
C THR A 103 -9.09 -13.47 0.48
N ILE A 104 -10.00 -13.16 1.43
CA ILE A 104 -10.62 -11.83 1.53
C ILE A 104 -9.58 -10.78 1.91
N ALA A 105 -8.76 -11.05 2.92
CA ALA A 105 -7.70 -10.13 3.35
C ALA A 105 -6.66 -9.91 2.23
N ALA A 106 -6.33 -10.96 1.48
CA ALA A 106 -5.44 -10.85 0.33
C ALA A 106 -6.00 -9.88 -0.73
N GLY A 107 -7.28 -9.99 -1.09
CA GLY A 107 -7.91 -9.09 -2.04
C GLY A 107 -7.93 -7.63 -1.56
N ILE A 108 -8.19 -7.40 -0.28
CA ILE A 108 -8.12 -6.06 0.34
C ILE A 108 -6.71 -5.48 0.23
N CYS A 109 -5.69 -6.25 0.60
CA CYS A 109 -4.29 -5.82 0.52
C CYS A 109 -3.86 -5.50 -0.93
N LEU A 110 -4.28 -6.32 -1.91
CA LEU A 110 -3.99 -6.05 -3.32
C LEU A 110 -4.64 -4.76 -3.82
N ALA A 111 -5.86 -4.46 -3.38
CA ALA A 111 -6.53 -3.20 -3.72
C ALA A 111 -5.82 -2.00 -3.09
N LEU A 112 -5.43 -2.10 -1.82
CA LEU A 112 -4.67 -1.06 -1.13
C LEU A 112 -3.30 -0.81 -1.78
N ALA A 113 -2.66 -1.83 -2.34
CA ALA A 113 -1.40 -1.69 -3.08
C ALA A 113 -1.55 -0.83 -4.34
N LEU A 114 -2.75 -0.74 -4.94
CA LEU A 114 -3.00 0.08 -6.13
C LEU A 114 -3.13 1.58 -5.85
N VAL A 115 -2.99 2.04 -4.62
CA VAL A 115 -2.91 3.48 -4.31
C VAL A 115 -1.79 4.18 -5.07
N LYS A 116 -0.74 3.45 -5.45
CA LYS A 116 0.31 3.92 -6.37
C LYS A 116 0.49 2.91 -7.51
N PRO A 117 -0.35 2.93 -8.53
CA PRO A 117 -0.38 1.90 -9.57
C PRO A 117 0.90 1.82 -10.39
N SER A 118 1.61 2.94 -10.60
CA SER A 118 2.87 2.98 -11.35
C SER A 118 3.92 1.96 -10.87
N ASN A 119 3.92 1.64 -9.57
CA ASN A 119 4.91 0.73 -8.97
C ASN A 119 4.36 -0.67 -8.71
N THR A 120 3.04 -0.85 -8.70
CA THR A 120 2.40 -2.03 -8.13
C THR A 120 1.48 -2.78 -9.08
N ILE A 121 1.13 -2.18 -10.22
CA ILE A 121 0.18 -2.79 -11.16
C ILE A 121 0.64 -4.18 -11.60
N LEU A 122 1.93 -4.34 -11.91
CA LEU A 122 2.46 -5.62 -12.38
C LEU A 122 2.36 -6.73 -11.33
N PRO A 123 2.89 -6.58 -10.09
CA PRO A 123 2.73 -7.62 -9.07
C PRO A 123 1.28 -7.86 -8.68
N VAL A 124 0.42 -6.84 -8.66
CA VAL A 124 -1.01 -7.00 -8.36
C VAL A 124 -1.69 -7.84 -9.43
N VAL A 125 -1.49 -7.52 -10.71
CA VAL A 125 -2.06 -8.28 -11.82
C VAL A 125 -1.56 -9.72 -11.81
N LEU A 126 -0.26 -9.94 -11.55
CA LEU A 126 0.32 -11.27 -11.46
C LEU A 126 -0.33 -12.10 -10.33
N LEU A 127 -0.45 -11.54 -9.13
CA LEU A 127 -1.06 -12.25 -8.00
C LEU A 127 -2.56 -12.53 -8.23
N LEU A 128 -3.29 -11.60 -8.84
CA LEU A 128 -4.68 -11.83 -9.23
C LEU A 128 -4.79 -12.94 -10.31
N ALA A 129 -3.91 -12.92 -11.31
CA ALA A 129 -3.90 -13.92 -12.38
C ALA A 129 -3.57 -15.31 -11.85
N LEU A 130 -2.62 -15.43 -10.92
CA LEU A 130 -2.28 -16.71 -10.29
C LEU A 130 -3.43 -17.25 -9.41
N ASN A 131 -4.30 -16.37 -8.92
CA ASN A 131 -5.41 -16.71 -8.04
C ASN A 131 -6.79 -16.43 -8.66
N TYR A 132 -6.91 -16.36 -9.97
CA TYR A 132 -8.13 -15.97 -10.70
C TYR A 132 -9.36 -16.82 -10.37
N ARG A 133 -9.17 -18.07 -9.92
CA ARG A 133 -10.27 -18.97 -9.53
C ARG A 133 -10.89 -18.63 -8.18
N SER A 134 -10.21 -17.85 -7.36
CA SER A 134 -10.71 -17.44 -6.05
C SER A 134 -11.66 -16.24 -6.16
N LYS A 135 -12.97 -16.52 -6.16
CA LYS A 135 -14.00 -15.48 -6.21
C LYS A 135 -13.89 -14.49 -5.04
N ASN A 136 -13.48 -14.97 -3.86
CA ASN A 136 -13.34 -14.12 -2.68
C ASN A 136 -12.25 -13.06 -2.84
N ILE A 137 -11.12 -13.41 -3.47
CA ILE A 137 -10.03 -12.45 -3.75
C ILE A 137 -10.54 -11.38 -4.73
N LEU A 138 -11.13 -11.81 -5.85
CA LEU A 138 -11.63 -10.89 -6.87
C LEU A 138 -12.72 -9.98 -6.32
N PHE A 139 -13.67 -10.54 -5.58
CA PHE A 139 -14.77 -9.76 -4.99
C PHE A 139 -14.27 -8.74 -3.98
N SER A 140 -13.44 -9.15 -3.00
CA SER A 140 -12.89 -8.24 -2.01
C SER A 140 -11.98 -7.18 -2.63
N PHE A 141 -11.18 -7.54 -3.64
CA PHE A 141 -10.39 -6.60 -4.42
C PHE A 141 -11.26 -5.54 -5.10
N LEU A 142 -12.33 -5.94 -5.80
CA LEU A 142 -13.23 -5.02 -6.48
C LEU A 142 -13.98 -4.11 -5.49
N ILE A 143 -14.54 -4.66 -4.42
CA ILE A 143 -15.26 -3.89 -3.40
C ILE A 143 -14.33 -2.87 -2.75
N THR A 144 -13.11 -3.26 -2.39
CA THR A 144 -12.15 -2.34 -1.78
C THR A 144 -11.76 -1.22 -2.74
N ASN A 145 -11.54 -1.51 -4.02
CA ASN A 145 -11.30 -0.47 -5.02
C ASN A 145 -12.50 0.48 -5.15
N LEU A 146 -13.74 -0.03 -5.17
CA LEU A 146 -14.93 0.83 -5.18
C LEU A 146 -14.95 1.76 -3.96
N VAL A 147 -14.69 1.26 -2.77
CA VAL A 147 -14.62 2.07 -1.54
C VAL A 147 -13.51 3.12 -1.63
N LEU A 148 -12.39 2.81 -2.25
CA LEU A 148 -11.27 3.76 -2.37
C LEU A 148 -11.50 4.84 -3.45
N PHE A 149 -12.15 4.49 -4.56
CA PHE A 149 -12.28 5.40 -5.72
C PHE A 149 -13.60 6.15 -5.77
N VAL A 150 -14.68 5.59 -5.23
CA VAL A 150 -16.02 6.21 -5.31
C VAL A 150 -16.10 7.50 -4.48
N PRO A 151 -15.69 7.57 -3.19
CA PRO A 151 -15.81 8.80 -2.42
C PRO A 151 -15.04 9.99 -3.01
N PRO A 152 -13.78 9.86 -3.46
CA PRO A 152 -13.08 10.95 -4.13
C PRO A 152 -13.80 11.46 -5.39
N THR A 153 -14.42 10.55 -6.15
CA THR A 153 -15.14 10.92 -7.37
C THR A 153 -16.37 11.81 -7.05
N PHE A 154 -17.06 11.54 -5.95
CA PHE A 154 -18.15 12.39 -5.51
C PHE A 154 -17.71 13.76 -4.97
N LEU A 155 -16.52 13.80 -4.35
CA LEU A 155 -15.99 15.05 -3.74
C LEU A 155 -15.27 15.94 -4.75
N LEU A 156 -14.56 15.35 -5.70
CA LEU A 156 -13.68 16.06 -6.65
C LEU A 156 -14.23 16.11 -8.07
N GLY A 157 -15.37 15.45 -8.33
CA GLY A 157 -15.88 15.24 -9.69
C GLY A 157 -15.12 14.14 -10.44
N TRP A 158 -15.29 14.07 -11.76
CA TRP A 158 -14.65 13.07 -12.60
C TRP A 158 -13.18 13.42 -12.84
N TRP A 159 -12.32 13.01 -11.92
CA TRP A 159 -10.89 13.36 -11.83
C TRP A 159 -9.96 12.48 -12.71
N VAL A 160 -10.44 11.36 -13.23
CA VAL A 160 -9.60 10.40 -13.96
C VAL A 160 -8.90 10.99 -15.19
N PRO A 161 -9.56 11.80 -16.05
CA PRO A 161 -8.88 12.41 -17.19
C PRO A 161 -7.77 13.37 -16.77
N ASP A 162 -7.99 14.18 -15.74
CA ASP A 162 -7.00 15.14 -15.25
C ASP A 162 -5.78 14.42 -14.66
N PHE A 163 -6.01 13.35 -13.89
CA PHE A 163 -4.93 12.51 -13.37
C PHE A 163 -4.13 11.83 -14.49
N LEU A 164 -4.79 11.33 -15.55
CA LEU A 164 -4.10 10.71 -16.67
C LEU A 164 -3.33 11.71 -17.52
N ALA A 165 -3.76 12.97 -17.56
CA ALA A 165 -3.05 14.02 -18.27
C ALA A 165 -1.78 14.50 -17.56
N ASP A 166 -1.70 14.29 -16.23
CA ASP A 166 -0.57 14.69 -15.38
C ASP A 166 0.52 13.60 -15.24
N ILE A 167 0.30 12.39 -15.75
CA ILE A 167 1.27 11.28 -15.78
C ILE A 167 2.06 11.28 -17.07
#